data_b3cd0da9c114b9477e6dc4286720eee2
#
_entry.id   b3cd0da9c114b9477e6dc4286720eee2
#
_cell.length_a   1.000
_cell.length_b   1.000
_cell.length_c   1.000
_cell.angle_alpha   90.00
_cell.angle_beta   90.00
_cell.angle_gamma   90.00
#
_symmetry.space_group_name_H-M   'P 1'
#
loop_
_entity.id
_entity.type
_entity.pdbx_description
1 polymer ?
#
loop_
_entity_poly.entity_id
_entity_poly.type
_entity_poly.pdbx_seq_one_letter_code
_entity_poly.pdbx_strand_id
1 'polypeptide(L)'
;MAVQFLIILQRLYLNIIRSTCSYFLAKALSDLKISVKIIDKNKERCEELSEMLPNATIICGDGTDRALLMEEGLSTVESFVTLTNMDEENIFLSLSAKNMTQAKLIAKVNRLPYKDVIDELDIGSVIYPKYITSDSILRYVRAMQNTIGSNVETLYHVLD
;
A
#
# COMPACT_ATOMS: atom_id res chain seq x y z
N MET A 1 -7.27 19.71 7.61
CA MET A 1 -6.17 19.05 8.36
C MET A 1 -5.82 17.71 7.69
N ALA A 2 -5.49 17.76 6.37
CA ALA A 2 -5.25 16.56 5.54
C ALA A 2 -3.95 16.65 4.71
N VAL A 3 -3.07 17.62 4.99
CA VAL A 3 -1.90 17.90 4.13
C VAL A 3 -0.57 17.44 4.75
N GLN A 4 -0.55 16.98 5.99
CA GLN A 4 0.70 16.65 6.70
C GLN A 4 1.22 15.21 6.51
N PHE A 5 0.51 14.35 5.75
CA PHE A 5 0.94 12.96 5.51
C PHE A 5 1.74 12.75 4.22
N LEU A 6 1.93 13.79 3.41
CA LEU A 6 2.45 13.65 2.03
C LEU A 6 3.94 13.96 1.85
N ILE A 7 4.71 14.30 2.87
CA ILE A 7 6.07 14.89 2.68
C ILE A 7 7.23 13.94 3.03
N ILE A 8 7.01 12.71 3.49
CA ILE A 8 8.10 11.86 4.02
C ILE A 8 8.35 10.57 3.21
N LEU A 9 7.97 10.48 1.95
CA LEU A 9 8.15 9.28 1.14
C LEU A 9 9.13 9.51 -0.01
N GLN A 10 10.45 9.60 0.28
CA GLN A 10 11.46 9.68 -0.77
C GLN A 10 11.86 8.33 -1.35
N ARG A 11 11.62 7.22 -0.66
CA ARG A 11 11.90 5.86 -1.15
C ARG A 11 10.90 4.88 -0.57
N LEU A 12 10.07 4.29 -1.41
CA LEU A 12 9.12 3.27 -1.03
C LEU A 12 9.54 1.92 -1.58
N TYR A 13 9.57 0.90 -0.72
CA TYR A 13 9.64 -0.49 -1.15
C TYR A 13 8.26 -1.12 -1.16
N LEU A 14 7.93 -1.67 -2.30
CA LEU A 14 6.67 -2.37 -2.50
C LEU A 14 6.98 -3.83 -2.79
N ASN A 15 6.68 -4.72 -1.86
CA ASN A 15 6.77 -6.15 -2.11
C ASN A 15 5.43 -6.62 -2.66
N ILE A 16 5.43 -7.19 -3.88
CA ILE A 16 4.21 -7.52 -4.59
C ILE A 16 4.31 -8.88 -5.23
N ILE A 17 3.41 -9.75 -4.82
CA ILE A 17 3.09 -10.97 -5.53
C ILE A 17 1.63 -10.88 -5.98
N ARG A 18 1.40 -10.80 -7.31
CA ARG A 18 0.09 -10.93 -7.98
C ARG A 18 -1.05 -10.03 -7.48
N SER A 19 -0.81 -8.79 -7.13
CA SER A 19 -1.89 -7.89 -6.72
C SER A 19 -2.08 -6.74 -7.72
N THR A 20 -3.29 -6.57 -8.23
CA THR A 20 -3.67 -5.40 -9.05
C THR A 20 -3.49 -4.10 -8.26
N CYS A 21 -3.69 -4.14 -6.93
CA CYS A 21 -3.51 -2.98 -6.05
C CYS A 21 -2.11 -2.37 -6.14
N SER A 22 -1.11 -3.20 -6.36
CA SER A 22 0.28 -2.77 -6.43
C SER A 22 0.60 -1.90 -7.62
N TYR A 23 0.08 -2.27 -8.78
CA TYR A 23 0.23 -1.46 -9.98
C TYR A 23 -0.36 -0.06 -9.77
N PHE A 24 -1.61 0.02 -9.28
CA PHE A 24 -2.26 1.30 -9.04
C PHE A 24 -1.54 2.15 -8.01
N LEU A 25 -1.06 1.53 -6.92
CA LEU A 25 -0.30 2.23 -5.90
C LEU A 25 1.04 2.74 -6.46
N ALA A 26 1.80 1.89 -7.14
CA ALA A 26 3.08 2.27 -7.73
C ALA A 26 2.93 3.38 -8.78
N LYS A 27 1.89 3.30 -9.61
CA LYS A 27 1.57 4.34 -10.59
C LYS A 27 1.28 5.67 -9.89
N ALA A 28 0.37 5.68 -8.91
CA ALA A 28 0.01 6.89 -8.18
C ALA A 28 1.22 7.53 -7.47
N LEU A 29 2.08 6.71 -6.87
CA LEU A 29 3.30 7.18 -6.22
C LEU A 29 4.32 7.73 -7.22
N SER A 30 4.49 7.07 -8.35
CA SER A 30 5.37 7.54 -9.44
C SER A 30 4.89 8.87 -10.01
N ASP A 31 3.58 9.06 -10.15
CA ASP A 31 2.98 10.33 -10.59
C ASP A 31 3.30 11.46 -9.60
N LEU A 32 3.39 11.16 -8.31
CA LEU A 32 3.81 12.06 -7.24
C LEU A 32 5.35 12.22 -7.14
N LYS A 33 6.12 11.65 -8.07
CA LYS A 33 7.59 11.66 -8.07
C LYS A 33 8.23 10.95 -6.87
N ILE A 34 7.52 10.00 -6.28
CA ILE A 34 8.03 9.13 -5.22
C ILE A 34 8.73 7.95 -5.88
N SER A 35 9.97 7.69 -5.49
CA SER A 35 10.73 6.54 -5.99
C SER A 35 10.15 5.24 -5.46
N VAL A 36 9.83 4.31 -6.35
CA VAL A 36 9.21 3.02 -6.04
C VAL A 36 10.08 1.87 -6.51
N LYS A 37 10.31 0.89 -5.63
CA LYS A 37 10.87 -0.41 -5.99
C LYS A 37 9.82 -1.49 -5.79
N ILE A 38 9.70 -2.40 -6.76
CA ILE A 38 8.76 -3.52 -6.74
C ILE A 38 9.56 -4.81 -6.81
N ILE A 39 9.31 -5.74 -5.89
CA ILE A 39 9.90 -7.06 -5.91
C ILE A 39 8.78 -8.07 -6.20
N ASP A 40 8.92 -8.85 -7.26
CA ASP A 40 8.00 -9.94 -7.60
C ASP A 40 8.81 -11.15 -8.07
N LYS A 41 8.40 -12.35 -7.66
CA LYS A 41 9.07 -13.60 -8.05
C LYS A 41 8.66 -14.12 -9.43
N ASN A 42 7.58 -13.59 -9.99
CA ASN A 42 7.09 -14.00 -11.31
C ASN A 42 7.76 -13.17 -12.39
N LYS A 43 8.59 -13.82 -13.21
CA LYS A 43 9.37 -13.17 -14.26
C LYS A 43 8.49 -12.47 -15.30
N GLU A 44 7.44 -13.13 -15.78
CA GLU A 44 6.51 -12.57 -16.78
C GLU A 44 5.85 -11.30 -16.23
N ARG A 45 5.48 -11.33 -14.94
CA ARG A 45 4.90 -10.16 -14.27
C ARG A 45 5.89 -9.02 -14.11
N CYS A 46 7.15 -9.33 -13.83
CA CYS A 46 8.21 -8.31 -13.77
C CYS A 46 8.41 -7.63 -15.13
N GLU A 47 8.39 -8.40 -16.21
CA GLU A 47 8.46 -7.89 -17.57
C GLU A 47 7.27 -6.96 -17.88
N GLU A 48 6.04 -7.40 -17.63
CA GLU A 48 4.85 -6.55 -17.79
C GLU A 48 4.93 -5.27 -16.96
N LEU A 49 5.29 -5.36 -15.68
CA LEU A 49 5.38 -4.20 -14.80
C LEU A 49 6.47 -3.21 -15.25
N SER A 50 7.59 -3.70 -15.78
CA SER A 50 8.66 -2.82 -16.28
C SER A 50 8.23 -2.01 -17.49
N GLU A 51 7.38 -2.57 -18.35
CA GLU A 51 6.78 -1.86 -19.49
C GLU A 51 5.73 -0.84 -19.03
N MET A 52 4.89 -1.23 -18.04
CA MET A 52 3.78 -0.40 -17.57
C MET A 52 4.19 0.72 -16.61
N LEU A 53 5.32 0.57 -15.91
CA LEU A 53 5.80 1.48 -14.86
C LEU A 53 7.26 1.91 -15.12
N PRO A 54 7.53 2.71 -16.16
CA PRO A 54 8.89 3.07 -16.55
C PRO A 54 9.65 3.89 -15.49
N ASN A 55 8.95 4.48 -14.53
CA ASN A 55 9.54 5.25 -13.44
C ASN A 55 9.73 4.44 -12.14
N ALA A 56 9.34 3.18 -12.12
CA ALA A 56 9.56 2.28 -10.98
C ALA A 56 10.73 1.32 -11.26
N THR A 57 11.44 0.92 -10.22
CA THR A 57 12.45 -0.13 -10.31
C THR A 57 11.79 -1.48 -10.07
N ILE A 58 11.85 -2.38 -11.04
CA ILE A 58 11.27 -3.72 -10.94
C ILE A 58 12.39 -4.73 -10.69
N ILE A 59 12.26 -5.52 -9.65
CA ILE A 59 13.24 -6.54 -9.22
C ILE A 59 12.56 -7.89 -9.29
N CYS A 60 13.09 -8.78 -10.11
CA CYS A 60 12.60 -10.15 -10.21
C CYS A 60 13.32 -11.01 -9.15
N GLY A 61 12.60 -11.31 -8.05
CA GLY A 61 13.17 -12.05 -6.94
C GLY A 61 12.15 -12.44 -5.88
N ASP A 62 12.56 -13.28 -4.94
CA ASP A 62 11.69 -13.68 -3.83
C ASP A 62 11.76 -12.64 -2.72
N GLY A 63 10.63 -11.98 -2.46
CA GLY A 63 10.51 -10.99 -1.39
C GLY A 63 10.64 -11.56 0.03
N THR A 64 10.72 -12.88 0.19
CA THR A 64 11.04 -13.53 1.47
C THR A 64 12.55 -13.69 1.67
N ASP A 65 13.35 -13.51 0.62
CA ASP A 65 14.80 -13.58 0.70
C ASP A 65 15.37 -12.34 1.38
N ARG A 66 15.85 -12.55 2.60
CA ARG A 66 16.44 -11.52 3.43
C ARG A 66 17.71 -10.90 2.80
N ALA A 67 18.51 -11.69 2.10
CA ALA A 67 19.73 -11.20 1.47
C ALA A 67 19.38 -10.25 0.32
N LEU A 68 18.42 -10.63 -0.52
CA LEU A 68 17.90 -9.79 -1.59
C LEU A 68 17.34 -8.47 -1.04
N LEU A 69 16.51 -8.53 0.01
CA LEU A 69 15.94 -7.32 0.62
C LEU A 69 17.01 -6.36 1.14
N MET A 70 18.05 -6.89 1.75
CA MET A 70 19.17 -6.08 2.26
C MET A 70 20.02 -5.50 1.12
N GLU A 71 20.32 -6.28 0.08
CA GLU A 71 21.04 -5.84 -1.11
C GLU A 71 20.30 -4.69 -1.81
N GLU A 72 18.98 -4.82 -1.90
CA GLU A 72 18.12 -3.79 -2.48
C GLU A 72 17.90 -2.57 -1.57
N GLY A 73 18.45 -2.59 -0.36
CA GLY A 73 18.53 -1.45 0.55
C GLY A 73 17.33 -1.31 1.49
N LEU A 74 16.71 -2.41 1.92
CA LEU A 74 15.62 -2.39 2.90
C LEU A 74 15.94 -1.59 4.16
N SER A 75 17.22 -1.56 4.58
CA SER A 75 17.66 -0.82 5.77
C SER A 75 17.54 0.71 5.65
N THR A 76 17.45 1.24 4.44
CA THR A 76 17.47 2.68 4.15
C THR A 76 16.15 3.23 3.60
N VAL A 77 15.12 2.40 3.48
CA VAL A 77 13.83 2.84 2.96
C VAL A 77 13.01 3.53 4.04
N GLU A 78 12.13 4.41 3.61
CA GLU A 78 11.21 5.10 4.51
C GLU A 78 9.92 4.32 4.76
N SER A 79 9.51 3.51 3.79
CA SER A 79 8.31 2.67 3.92
C SER A 79 8.47 1.34 3.20
N PHE A 80 7.94 0.29 3.81
CA PHE A 80 7.88 -1.06 3.25
C PHE A 80 6.44 -1.56 3.27
N VAL A 81 5.92 -1.94 2.10
CA VAL A 81 4.50 -2.31 1.94
C VAL A 81 4.39 -3.73 1.42
N THR A 82 3.63 -4.57 2.12
CA THR A 82 3.36 -5.95 1.72
C THR A 82 1.95 -6.08 1.15
N LEU A 83 1.87 -6.40 -0.14
CA LEU A 83 0.63 -6.45 -0.94
C LEU A 83 0.43 -7.78 -1.65
N THR A 84 0.93 -8.87 -1.13
CA THR A 84 0.70 -10.19 -1.73
C THR A 84 -0.79 -10.57 -1.65
N ASN A 85 -1.17 -11.67 -2.32
CA ASN A 85 -2.53 -12.20 -2.23
C ASN A 85 -2.75 -13.10 -1.00
N MET A 86 -1.70 -13.36 -0.23
CA MET A 86 -1.73 -14.20 0.97
C MET A 86 -1.54 -13.32 2.20
N ASP A 87 -2.54 -13.28 3.05
CA ASP A 87 -2.52 -12.44 4.25
C ASP A 87 -1.42 -12.87 5.21
N GLU A 88 -1.22 -14.18 5.36
CA GLU A 88 -0.16 -14.75 6.19
C GLU A 88 1.23 -14.33 5.71
N GLU A 89 1.45 -14.36 4.40
CA GLU A 89 2.71 -13.92 3.80
C GLU A 89 2.96 -12.44 4.07
N ASN A 90 1.93 -11.59 3.91
CA ASN A 90 2.03 -10.16 4.21
C ASN A 90 2.38 -9.89 5.68
N ILE A 91 1.79 -10.64 6.60
CA ILE A 91 2.08 -10.54 8.04
C ILE A 91 3.53 -10.97 8.34
N PHE A 92 3.95 -12.14 7.84
CA PHE A 92 5.31 -12.65 8.08
C PHE A 92 6.38 -11.76 7.47
N LEU A 93 6.16 -11.23 6.26
CA LEU A 93 7.08 -10.29 5.63
C LEU A 93 7.22 -9.00 6.45
N SER A 94 6.11 -8.46 6.95
CA SER A 94 6.14 -7.27 7.80
C SER A 94 6.86 -7.53 9.13
N LEU A 95 6.61 -8.67 9.78
CA LEU A 95 7.33 -9.08 10.98
C LEU A 95 8.84 -9.27 10.73
N SER A 96 9.20 -9.88 9.60
CA SER A 96 10.60 -10.06 9.22
C SER A 96 11.28 -8.71 8.97
N ALA A 97 10.63 -7.81 8.23
CA ALA A 97 11.14 -6.49 7.92
C ALA A 97 11.32 -5.62 9.16
N LYS A 98 10.46 -5.75 10.17
CA LYS A 98 10.53 -5.00 11.44
C LYS A 98 11.92 -5.12 12.11
N ASN A 99 12.55 -6.27 12.00
CA ASN A 99 13.87 -6.53 12.58
C ASN A 99 15.03 -6.08 11.67
N MET A 100 14.72 -5.58 10.47
CA MET A 100 15.71 -5.25 9.45
C MET A 100 15.75 -3.77 9.09
N THR A 101 14.71 -3.03 9.43
CA THR A 101 14.55 -1.63 9.03
C THR A 101 13.80 -0.82 10.08
N GLN A 102 14.01 0.49 10.05
CA GLN A 102 13.19 1.48 10.79
C GLN A 102 12.07 2.06 9.91
N ALA A 103 11.88 1.50 8.73
CA ALA A 103 10.85 1.94 7.79
C ALA A 103 9.43 1.82 8.37
N LYS A 104 8.53 2.64 7.87
CA LYS A 104 7.10 2.48 8.15
C LYS A 104 6.60 1.22 7.45
N LEU A 105 6.13 0.25 8.24
CA LEU A 105 5.60 -1.01 7.73
C LEU A 105 4.10 -0.88 7.46
N ILE A 106 3.66 -1.39 6.31
CA ILE A 106 2.25 -1.39 5.92
C ILE A 106 1.91 -2.76 5.34
N ALA A 107 0.96 -3.46 5.95
CA ALA A 107 0.51 -4.77 5.51
C ALA A 107 -0.94 -4.76 5.03
N LYS A 108 -1.20 -5.38 3.87
CA LYS A 108 -2.57 -5.63 3.40
C LYS A 108 -3.08 -6.94 3.98
N VAL A 109 -4.28 -6.92 4.58
CA VAL A 109 -4.98 -8.11 5.09
C VAL A 109 -6.41 -8.11 4.58
N ASN A 110 -6.83 -9.20 3.95
CA ASN A 110 -8.17 -9.32 3.36
C ASN A 110 -9.15 -10.06 4.28
N ARG A 111 -8.65 -10.91 5.19
CA ARG A 111 -9.45 -11.76 6.08
C ARG A 111 -9.50 -11.18 7.48
N LEU A 112 -10.71 -11.02 7.99
CA LEU A 112 -11.00 -10.40 9.29
C LEU A 112 -10.82 -11.30 10.53
N PRO A 113 -10.90 -12.64 10.46
CA PRO A 113 -10.81 -13.49 11.64
C PRO A 113 -9.51 -13.33 12.44
N TYR A 114 -8.48 -12.76 11.82
CA TYR A 114 -7.17 -12.58 12.46
C TYR A 114 -6.94 -11.18 13.03
N LYS A 115 -7.96 -10.30 12.97
CA LYS A 115 -7.76 -8.89 13.34
C LYS A 115 -7.23 -8.75 14.76
N ASP A 116 -7.86 -9.41 15.73
CA ASP A 116 -7.47 -9.29 17.13
C ASP A 116 -6.03 -9.78 17.38
N VAL A 117 -5.64 -10.88 16.71
CA VAL A 117 -4.27 -11.40 16.78
C VAL A 117 -3.27 -10.46 16.10
N ILE A 118 -3.65 -9.89 14.97
CA ILE A 118 -2.79 -8.98 14.19
C ILE A 118 -2.57 -7.68 14.95
N ASP A 119 -3.60 -7.15 15.60
CA ASP A 119 -3.51 -5.93 16.40
C ASP A 119 -2.54 -6.07 17.58
N GLU A 120 -2.32 -7.30 18.08
CA GLU A 120 -1.33 -7.62 19.12
C GLU A 120 0.12 -7.77 18.58
N LEU A 121 0.29 -8.03 17.28
CA LEU A 121 1.61 -8.36 16.70
C LEU A 121 2.53 -7.15 16.43
N ASP A 122 2.03 -5.93 16.58
CA ASP A 122 2.79 -4.70 16.31
C ASP A 122 3.59 -4.77 14.98
N ILE A 123 2.90 -5.11 13.90
CA ILE A 123 3.47 -5.24 12.54
C ILE A 123 3.44 -3.93 11.73
N GLY A 124 3.22 -2.81 12.38
CA GLY A 124 3.02 -1.52 11.73
C GLY A 124 1.56 -1.25 11.38
N SER A 125 1.31 -0.57 10.28
CA SER A 125 -0.04 -0.23 9.84
C SER A 125 -0.66 -1.38 9.05
N VAL A 126 -1.86 -1.82 9.42
CA VAL A 126 -2.60 -2.86 8.70
C VAL A 126 -3.75 -2.24 7.92
N ILE A 127 -3.83 -2.56 6.65
CA ILE A 127 -4.87 -2.08 5.74
C ILE A 127 -5.82 -3.22 5.41
N TYR A 128 -7.10 -3.00 5.65
CA TYR A 128 -8.20 -3.91 5.34
C TYR A 128 -9.01 -3.35 4.16
N PRO A 129 -8.74 -3.75 2.89
CA PRO A 129 -9.36 -3.15 1.71
C PRO A 129 -10.90 -3.21 1.72
N LYS A 130 -11.46 -4.30 2.25
CA LYS A 130 -12.92 -4.47 2.36
C LYS A 130 -13.56 -3.41 3.24
N TYR A 131 -12.93 -3.04 4.35
CA TYR A 131 -13.44 -1.98 5.23
C TYR A 131 -13.32 -0.60 4.59
N ILE A 132 -12.17 -0.31 3.97
CA ILE A 132 -11.97 0.97 3.28
C ILE A 132 -13.01 1.16 2.18
N THR A 133 -13.25 0.11 1.39
CA THR A 133 -14.27 0.14 0.33
C THR A 133 -15.66 0.34 0.90
N SER A 134 -16.04 -0.41 1.94
CA SER A 134 -17.35 -0.28 2.58
C SER A 134 -17.56 1.12 3.17
N ASP A 135 -16.55 1.65 3.84
CA ASP A 135 -16.58 3.01 4.41
C ASP A 135 -16.72 4.09 3.31
N SER A 136 -16.02 3.90 2.20
CA SER A 136 -16.10 4.82 1.07
C SER A 136 -17.50 4.82 0.44
N ILE A 137 -18.09 3.63 0.27
CA ILE A 137 -19.47 3.48 -0.21
C ILE A 137 -20.45 4.13 0.77
N LEU A 138 -20.31 3.87 2.07
CA LEU A 138 -21.17 4.46 3.10
C LEU A 138 -21.11 5.98 3.11
N ARG A 139 -19.90 6.55 3.01
CA ARG A 139 -19.74 8.01 2.91
C ARG A 139 -20.43 8.56 1.68
N TYR A 140 -20.31 7.91 0.54
CA TYR A 140 -20.98 8.31 -0.69
C TYR A 140 -22.51 8.27 -0.55
N VAL A 141 -23.06 7.16 -0.03
CA VAL A 141 -24.52 7.03 0.19
C VAL A 141 -25.05 8.09 1.16
N ARG A 142 -24.32 8.34 2.27
CA ARG A 142 -24.71 9.38 3.23
C ARG A 142 -24.67 10.78 2.61
N ALA A 143 -23.66 11.09 1.80
CA ALA A 143 -23.59 12.35 1.08
C ALA A 143 -24.77 12.53 0.13
N MET A 144 -25.15 11.48 -0.61
CA MET A 144 -26.34 11.49 -1.47
C MET A 144 -27.63 11.71 -0.69
N GLN A 145 -27.82 11.04 0.46
CA GLN A 145 -29.00 11.21 1.31
C GLN A 145 -29.11 12.64 1.86
N ASN A 146 -28.01 13.23 2.29
CA ASN A 146 -27.97 14.61 2.78
C ASN A 146 -28.28 15.64 1.67
N THR A 147 -27.94 15.32 0.43
CA THR A 147 -28.22 16.18 -0.74
C THR A 147 -29.72 16.18 -1.10
N ILE A 148 -30.44 15.09 -0.84
CA ILE A 148 -31.87 14.96 -1.11
C ILE A 148 -32.72 15.76 -0.06
N GLY A 149 -32.14 16.03 1.11
CA GLY A 149 -32.83 16.71 2.23
C GLY A 149 -32.42 18.17 2.47
N SER A 150 -31.43 18.70 1.80
CA SER A 150 -30.95 20.08 1.92
C SER A 150 -31.07 20.80 0.57
N ASN A 151 -31.62 22.03 0.58
CA ASN A 151 -31.59 22.91 -0.60
C ASN A 151 -30.14 23.06 -1.07
N VAL A 152 -29.90 22.70 -2.32
CA VAL A 152 -28.60 22.45 -2.96
C VAL A 152 -27.74 23.73 -3.17
N GLU A 153 -28.10 24.87 -2.65
CA GLU A 153 -27.36 26.12 -2.91
C GLU A 153 -26.03 26.30 -2.19
N THR A 154 -25.69 25.43 -1.22
CA THR A 154 -24.50 25.63 -0.38
C THR A 154 -23.32 24.69 -0.65
N LEU A 155 -23.43 23.73 -1.56
CA LEU A 155 -22.42 22.68 -1.78
C LEU A 155 -21.38 22.99 -2.87
N TYR A 156 -21.56 24.05 -3.65
CA TYR A 156 -20.65 24.42 -4.74
C TYR A 156 -19.46 25.29 -4.32
N HIS A 157 -19.38 25.73 -3.07
CA HIS A 157 -18.32 26.64 -2.60
C HIS A 157 -17.23 25.99 -1.75
N VAL A 158 -17.17 24.66 -1.64
CA VAL A 158 -16.19 23.95 -0.80
C VAL A 158 -15.11 23.21 -1.60
N LEU A 159 -15.13 23.35 -2.93
CA LEU A 159 -14.18 22.64 -3.82
C LEU A 159 -13.44 23.58 -4.80
N ASP A 160 -13.18 24.81 -4.41
CA ASP A 160 -12.19 25.69 -5.05
C ASP A 160 -10.93 25.76 -4.20
#